data_8fb25412698d0d1c0de472e89ef9387b
#
_entry.id   8fb25412698d0d1c0de472e89ef9387b
#
_cell.length_a   1.000
_cell.length_b   1.000
_cell.length_c   1.000
_cell.angle_alpha   90.00
_cell.angle_beta   90.00
_cell.angle_gamma   90.00
#
_symmetry.space_group_name_H-M   'P 1'
#
loop_
_entity.id
_entity.type
_entity.pdbx_description
1 polymer ?
#
loop_
_entity_poly.entity_id
_entity_poly.type
_entity_poly.pdbx_seq_one_letter_code
_entity_poly.pdbx_strand_id
1 'polypeptide(L)'
;MRLYRDTFRPSPAHAKPFAILGTHVICADTDEEADHLAKPVDLNIVRRAKGECLPLASLEDAAAYDYTPLDRARMAQNRTPLSVGAPATVKATLMPLIEATRADELMVTSMIFSHEARKHSYELLAKVFKGA
;
A
#
# COMPACT_ATOMS: atom_id res chain seq x y z
N MET A 1 -14.46 10.39 4.17
CA MET A 1 -14.03 11.78 3.88
C MET A 1 -15.16 12.72 3.48
N ARG A 2 -16.22 12.30 2.75
CA ARG A 2 -17.35 13.18 2.38
C ARG A 2 -17.99 13.81 3.61
N LEU A 3 -18.42 13.04 4.61
CA LEU A 3 -19.02 13.57 5.84
C LEU A 3 -18.14 14.62 6.52
N TYR A 4 -16.83 14.38 6.63
CA TYR A 4 -15.88 15.34 7.19
C TYR A 4 -15.92 16.67 6.43
N ARG A 5 -15.89 16.65 5.10
CA ARG A 5 -15.92 17.88 4.28
C ARG A 5 -17.25 18.61 4.37
N ASP A 6 -18.36 17.86 4.39
CA ASP A 6 -19.72 18.45 4.44
C ASP A 6 -20.04 19.07 5.81
N THR A 7 -19.41 18.59 6.87
CA THR A 7 -19.61 19.09 8.25
C THR A 7 -18.47 19.96 8.77
N PHE A 8 -17.44 20.21 7.96
CA PHE A 8 -16.28 21.02 8.36
C PHE A 8 -16.70 22.44 8.73
N ARG A 9 -16.18 22.90 9.87
CA ARG A 9 -16.35 24.29 10.31
C ARG A 9 -15.00 25.00 10.29
N PRO A 10 -14.85 26.08 9.52
CA PRO A 10 -13.62 26.85 9.51
C PRO A 10 -13.23 27.37 10.89
N SER A 11 -11.93 27.42 11.14
CA SER A 11 -11.33 28.00 12.34
C SER A 11 -10.16 28.89 11.96
N PRO A 12 -9.65 29.74 12.90
CA PRO A 12 -8.47 30.56 12.63
C PRO A 12 -7.24 29.79 12.19
N ALA A 13 -7.11 28.52 12.62
CA ALA A 13 -6.00 27.64 12.24
C ALA A 13 -6.22 26.94 10.88
N HIS A 14 -7.47 26.68 10.51
CA HIS A 14 -7.82 25.93 9.29
C HIS A 14 -9.05 26.54 8.61
N ALA A 15 -8.82 27.31 7.57
CA ALA A 15 -9.89 27.96 6.80
C ALA A 15 -10.65 26.99 5.88
N LYS A 16 -10.03 25.86 5.50
CA LYS A 16 -10.57 24.82 4.59
C LYS A 16 -10.32 23.43 5.15
N PRO A 17 -11.16 22.45 4.82
CA PRO A 17 -10.89 21.06 5.18
C PRO A 17 -9.64 20.56 4.43
N PHE A 18 -8.82 19.80 5.13
CA PHE A 18 -7.63 19.15 4.58
C PHE A 18 -7.66 17.66 4.93
N ALA A 19 -7.54 16.79 3.95
CA ALA A 19 -7.65 15.34 4.12
C ALA A 19 -6.45 14.62 3.52
N ILE A 20 -5.84 13.73 4.30
CA ILE A 20 -4.74 12.86 3.89
C ILE A 20 -5.30 11.46 3.65
N LEU A 21 -5.02 10.88 2.49
CA LEU A 21 -5.32 9.48 2.19
C LEU A 21 -4.08 8.63 2.51
N GLY A 22 -4.17 7.83 3.58
CA GLY A 22 -3.14 6.83 3.91
C GLY A 22 -3.35 5.55 3.11
N THR A 23 -2.29 5.02 2.50
CA THR A 23 -2.35 3.78 1.72
C THR A 23 -1.05 2.99 1.80
N HIS A 24 -1.13 1.69 1.50
CA HIS A 24 0.03 0.81 1.38
C HIS A 24 0.31 0.54 -0.08
N VAL A 25 1.57 0.75 -0.50
CA VAL A 25 1.98 0.57 -1.90
C VAL A 25 3.30 -0.20 -1.95
N ILE A 26 3.38 -1.13 -2.90
CA ILE A 26 4.64 -1.77 -3.33
C ILE A 26 4.77 -1.49 -4.82
N CYS A 27 5.70 -0.61 -5.17
CA CYS A 27 5.98 -0.23 -6.55
C CYS A 27 7.38 -0.72 -6.96
N ALA A 28 7.47 -1.33 -8.14
CA ALA A 28 8.73 -1.76 -8.75
C ALA A 28 8.74 -1.42 -10.25
N ASP A 29 9.80 -1.74 -10.96
CA ASP A 29 9.89 -1.41 -12.39
C ASP A 29 8.88 -2.21 -13.24
N THR A 30 8.50 -3.42 -12.80
CA THR A 30 7.46 -4.25 -13.43
C THR A 30 6.43 -4.74 -12.41
N ASP A 31 5.26 -5.17 -12.91
CA ASP A 31 4.21 -5.77 -12.07
C ASP A 31 4.68 -7.08 -11.42
N GLU A 32 5.44 -7.89 -12.15
CA GLU A 32 5.99 -9.16 -11.67
C GLU A 32 6.99 -8.96 -10.53
N GLU A 33 7.85 -7.95 -10.66
CA GLU A 33 8.81 -7.61 -9.61
C GLU A 33 8.10 -7.09 -8.37
N ALA A 34 7.11 -6.22 -8.53
CA ALA A 34 6.30 -5.70 -7.43
C ALA A 34 5.55 -6.84 -6.71
N ASP A 35 4.98 -7.79 -7.45
CA ASP A 35 4.33 -8.97 -6.88
C ASP A 35 5.34 -9.85 -6.10
N HIS A 36 6.54 -10.03 -6.64
CA HIS A 36 7.61 -10.74 -5.94
C HIS A 36 7.97 -10.05 -4.61
N LEU A 37 8.14 -8.73 -4.61
CA LEU A 37 8.44 -7.93 -3.41
C LEU A 37 7.28 -7.93 -2.39
N ALA A 38 6.07 -8.24 -2.79
CA ALA A 38 4.90 -8.29 -1.91
C ALA A 38 4.78 -9.61 -1.12
N LYS A 39 5.47 -10.68 -1.52
CA LYS A 39 5.38 -12.01 -0.86
C LYS A 39 5.66 -12.01 0.65
N PRO A 40 6.63 -11.25 1.18
CA PRO A 40 6.80 -11.12 2.62
C PRO A 40 5.58 -10.55 3.34
N VAL A 41 4.83 -9.65 2.71
CA VAL A 41 3.57 -9.11 3.27
C VAL A 41 2.49 -10.19 3.31
N ASP A 42 2.40 -11.01 2.28
CA ASP A 42 1.48 -12.15 2.24
C ASP A 42 1.74 -13.13 3.39
N LEU A 43 3.01 -13.49 3.62
CA LEU A 43 3.37 -14.33 4.76
C LEU A 43 3.02 -13.68 6.10
N ASN A 44 3.24 -12.38 6.22
CA ASN A 44 2.85 -11.65 7.44
C ASN A 44 1.34 -11.66 7.68
N ILE A 45 0.52 -11.57 6.63
CA ILE A 45 -0.94 -11.70 6.72
C ILE A 45 -1.31 -13.07 7.29
N VAL A 46 -0.69 -14.14 6.78
CA VAL A 46 -0.92 -15.51 7.24
C VAL A 46 -0.50 -15.68 8.69
N ARG A 47 0.70 -15.23 9.06
CA ARG A 47 1.24 -15.28 10.42
C ARG A 47 0.33 -14.56 11.42
N ARG A 48 -0.09 -13.34 11.11
CA ARG A 48 -1.02 -12.57 11.96
C ARG A 48 -2.36 -13.27 12.14
N ALA A 49 -2.89 -13.90 11.09
CA ALA A 49 -4.13 -14.66 11.20
C ALA A 49 -4.01 -15.90 12.08
N LYS A 50 -2.79 -16.38 12.31
CA LYS A 50 -2.45 -17.48 13.25
C LYS A 50 -2.05 -16.97 14.64
N GLY A 51 -2.10 -15.65 14.88
CA GLY A 51 -1.71 -15.03 16.16
C GLY A 51 -0.20 -14.79 16.30
N GLU A 52 0.57 -14.95 15.24
CA GLU A 52 2.03 -14.76 15.25
C GLU A 52 2.36 -13.28 14.94
N CYS A 53 2.96 -12.58 15.92
CA CYS A 53 3.43 -11.20 15.76
C CYS A 53 4.95 -11.20 15.55
N LEU A 54 5.37 -11.56 14.34
CA LEU A 54 6.78 -11.60 13.93
C LEU A 54 7.15 -10.39 13.09
N PRO A 55 8.45 -10.03 13.01
CA PRO A 55 8.94 -9.04 12.04
C PRO A 55 8.58 -9.42 10.60
N LEU A 56 8.69 -8.45 9.68
CA LEU A 56 8.48 -8.72 8.26
C LEU A 56 9.43 -9.82 7.80
N ALA A 57 8.87 -10.84 7.18
CA ALA A 57 9.61 -11.97 6.65
C ALA A 57 10.56 -11.55 5.53
N SER A 58 11.59 -12.34 5.27
CA SER A 58 12.40 -12.23 4.05
C SER A 58 11.67 -12.85 2.85
N LEU A 59 12.17 -12.60 1.65
CA LEU A 59 11.69 -13.27 0.43
C LEU A 59 11.93 -14.78 0.48
N GLU A 60 13.05 -15.18 1.07
CA GLU A 60 13.41 -16.59 1.26
C GLU A 60 12.44 -17.30 2.21
N ASP A 61 12.12 -16.70 3.36
CA ASP A 61 11.11 -17.22 4.29
C ASP A 61 9.74 -17.34 3.63
N ALA A 62 9.35 -16.34 2.85
CA ALA A 62 8.07 -16.33 2.15
C ALA A 62 8.01 -17.42 1.06
N ALA A 63 9.12 -17.72 0.38
CA ALA A 63 9.22 -18.76 -0.62
C ALA A 63 9.22 -20.18 -0.01
N ALA A 64 9.85 -20.33 1.15
CA ALA A 64 9.98 -21.61 1.86
C ALA A 64 8.72 -22.00 2.66
N TYR A 65 7.77 -21.07 2.85
CA TYR A 65 6.59 -21.32 3.66
C TYR A 65 5.57 -22.22 2.92
N ASP A 66 5.06 -23.23 3.62
CA ASP A 66 4.03 -24.15 3.08
C ASP A 66 2.62 -23.57 3.29
N TYR A 67 2.13 -22.86 2.27
CA TYR A 67 0.82 -22.21 2.31
C TYR A 67 -0.32 -23.20 2.12
N THR A 68 -1.20 -23.30 3.11
CA THR A 68 -2.44 -24.05 2.98
C THR A 68 -3.44 -23.35 2.03
N PRO A 69 -4.48 -24.07 1.52
CA PRO A 69 -5.55 -23.42 0.73
C PRO A 69 -6.24 -22.26 1.48
N LEU A 70 -6.39 -22.38 2.80
CA LEU A 70 -6.95 -21.32 3.63
C LEU A 70 -6.05 -20.09 3.71
N ASP A 71 -4.72 -20.31 3.81
CA ASP A 71 -3.75 -19.22 3.81
C ASP A 71 -3.81 -18.44 2.49
N ARG A 72 -3.89 -19.14 1.35
CA ARG A 72 -4.01 -18.52 0.01
C ARG A 72 -5.31 -17.70 -0.13
N ALA A 73 -6.43 -18.19 0.39
CA ALA A 73 -7.68 -17.44 0.41
C ALA A 73 -7.59 -16.16 1.24
N ARG A 74 -6.96 -16.24 2.42
CA ARG A 74 -6.70 -15.08 3.29
C ARG A 74 -5.80 -14.03 2.63
N MET A 75 -4.74 -14.47 1.97
CA MET A 75 -3.84 -13.57 1.22
C MET A 75 -4.62 -12.80 0.16
N ALA A 76 -5.41 -13.48 -0.66
CA ALA A 76 -6.21 -12.85 -1.71
C ALA A 76 -7.19 -11.80 -1.16
N GLN A 77 -7.87 -12.08 -0.06
CA GLN A 77 -8.78 -11.12 0.59
C GLN A 77 -8.05 -9.90 1.17
N ASN A 78 -6.87 -10.09 1.74
CA ASN A 78 -6.15 -9.02 2.44
C ASN A 78 -5.22 -8.21 1.51
N ARG A 79 -5.00 -8.64 0.27
CA ARG A 79 -4.29 -7.84 -0.74
C ARG A 79 -5.12 -6.70 -1.31
N THR A 80 -6.45 -6.72 -1.16
CA THR A 80 -7.35 -5.71 -1.74
C THR A 80 -6.98 -4.27 -1.35
N PRO A 81 -6.58 -3.93 -0.11
CA PRO A 81 -6.18 -2.58 0.25
C PRO A 81 -4.72 -2.23 -0.10
N LEU A 82 -3.95 -3.17 -0.65
CA LEU A 82 -2.55 -2.99 -1.01
C LEU A 82 -2.44 -2.74 -2.52
N SER A 83 -1.85 -1.61 -2.90
CA SER A 83 -1.54 -1.33 -4.30
C SER A 83 -0.17 -1.88 -4.65
N VAL A 84 -0.14 -2.90 -5.52
CA VAL A 84 1.09 -3.58 -5.96
C VAL A 84 1.20 -3.49 -7.46
N GLY A 85 2.35 -3.08 -7.99
CA GLY A 85 2.59 -3.07 -9.43
C GLY A 85 3.63 -2.05 -9.89
N ALA A 86 3.78 -1.98 -11.19
CA ALA A 86 4.57 -0.96 -11.87
C ALA A 86 3.94 0.45 -11.67
N PRO A 87 4.69 1.54 -11.94
CA PRO A 87 4.20 2.90 -11.74
C PRO A 87 2.84 3.19 -12.39
N ALA A 88 2.61 2.67 -13.60
CA ALA A 88 1.35 2.86 -14.32
C ALA A 88 0.18 2.12 -13.63
N THR A 89 0.40 0.89 -13.19
CA THR A 89 -0.58 0.04 -12.48
C THR A 89 -0.95 0.66 -11.14
N VAL A 90 0.05 1.11 -10.38
CA VAL A 90 -0.17 1.79 -9.09
C VAL A 90 -0.97 3.08 -9.28
N LYS A 91 -0.62 3.89 -10.30
CA LYS A 91 -1.36 5.13 -10.61
C LYS A 91 -2.82 4.82 -10.95
N ALA A 92 -3.06 3.84 -11.81
CA ALA A 92 -4.41 3.43 -12.20
C ALA A 92 -5.25 2.95 -11.01
N THR A 93 -4.63 2.32 -10.02
CA THR A 93 -5.31 1.86 -8.80
C THR A 93 -5.60 3.00 -7.83
N LEU A 94 -4.68 3.95 -7.67
CA LEU A 94 -4.80 5.01 -6.65
C LEU A 94 -5.63 6.21 -7.13
N MET A 95 -5.60 6.57 -8.41
CA MET A 95 -6.31 7.74 -8.93
C MET A 95 -7.82 7.72 -8.61
N PRO A 96 -8.56 6.63 -8.83
CA PRO A 96 -9.98 6.58 -8.47
C PRO A 96 -10.23 6.79 -6.97
N LEU A 97 -9.33 6.30 -6.10
CA LEU A 97 -9.43 6.49 -4.65
C LEU A 97 -9.18 7.96 -4.24
N ILE A 98 -8.17 8.58 -4.84
CA ILE A 98 -7.85 10.00 -4.61
C ILE A 98 -9.05 10.87 -5.03
N GLU A 99 -9.60 10.63 -6.23
CA GLU A 99 -10.76 11.35 -6.75
C GLU A 99 -12.01 11.15 -5.88
N ALA A 100 -12.34 9.91 -5.52
CA ALA A 100 -13.49 9.59 -4.70
C ALA A 100 -13.40 10.18 -3.29
N THR A 101 -12.19 10.27 -2.73
CA THR A 101 -11.94 10.83 -1.40
C THR A 101 -11.71 12.33 -1.42
N ARG A 102 -11.39 12.91 -2.59
CA ARG A 102 -10.92 14.29 -2.75
C ARG A 102 -9.76 14.59 -1.80
N ALA A 103 -8.83 13.65 -1.66
CA ALA A 103 -7.69 13.80 -0.78
C ALA A 103 -6.79 14.94 -1.28
N ASP A 104 -6.33 15.77 -0.35
CA ASP A 104 -5.41 16.88 -0.63
C ASP A 104 -3.96 16.38 -0.63
N GLU A 105 -3.71 15.27 0.08
CA GLU A 105 -2.39 14.65 0.20
C GLU A 105 -2.51 13.12 0.23
N LEU A 106 -1.53 12.44 -0.36
CA LEU A 106 -1.36 11.00 -0.32
C LEU A 106 -0.20 10.63 0.60
N MET A 107 -0.48 9.89 1.67
CA MET A 107 0.55 9.33 2.56
C MET A 107 0.75 7.85 2.21
N VAL A 108 1.95 7.50 1.77
CA VAL A 108 2.28 6.12 1.36
C VAL A 108 3.21 5.46 2.35
N THR A 109 2.92 4.20 2.68
CA THR A 109 3.85 3.30 3.36
C THR A 109 4.14 2.10 2.49
N SER A 110 5.41 1.66 2.44
CA SER A 110 5.85 0.50 1.68
C SER A 110 6.48 -0.54 2.61
N MET A 111 5.84 -1.71 2.69
CA MET A 111 6.32 -2.84 3.49
C MET A 111 7.14 -3.77 2.60
N ILE A 112 8.36 -3.38 2.29
CA ILE A 112 9.33 -4.14 1.50
C ILE A 112 10.51 -4.50 2.40
N PHE A 113 10.92 -5.77 2.41
CA PHE A 113 12.01 -6.26 3.26
C PHE A 113 13.36 -5.63 2.89
N SER A 114 13.70 -5.61 1.61
CA SER A 114 14.93 -4.95 1.13
C SER A 114 14.85 -3.44 1.28
N HIS A 115 15.82 -2.85 1.97
CA HIS A 115 15.90 -1.40 2.13
C HIS A 115 16.07 -0.67 0.79
N GLU A 116 16.90 -1.19 -0.11
CA GLU A 116 17.15 -0.59 -1.43
C GLU A 116 15.89 -0.66 -2.31
N ALA A 117 15.22 -1.82 -2.39
CA ALA A 117 13.96 -1.94 -3.12
C ALA A 117 12.88 -1.02 -2.53
N ARG A 118 12.84 -0.84 -1.21
CA ARG A 118 11.90 0.09 -0.57
C ARG A 118 12.17 1.54 -0.94
N LYS A 119 13.43 1.97 -0.97
CA LYS A 119 13.82 3.32 -1.45
C LYS A 119 13.41 3.51 -2.90
N HIS A 120 13.75 2.55 -3.75
CA HIS A 120 13.40 2.58 -5.17
C HIS A 120 11.88 2.69 -5.39
N SER A 121 11.09 1.93 -4.61
CA SER A 121 9.61 2.04 -4.63
C SER A 121 9.14 3.47 -4.36
N TYR A 122 9.70 4.16 -3.35
CA TYR A 122 9.35 5.57 -3.09
C TYR A 122 9.80 6.52 -4.18
N GLU A 123 10.96 6.28 -4.80
CA GLU A 123 11.46 7.08 -5.92
C GLU A 123 10.54 6.98 -7.15
N LEU A 124 10.09 5.76 -7.47
CA LEU A 124 9.11 5.52 -8.55
C LEU A 124 7.79 6.24 -8.27
N LEU A 125 7.26 6.12 -7.05
CA LEU A 125 6.04 6.81 -6.65
C LEU A 125 6.18 8.33 -6.72
N ALA A 126 7.29 8.87 -6.25
CA ALA A 126 7.55 10.30 -6.33
C ALA A 126 7.56 10.81 -7.79
N LYS A 127 8.10 10.03 -8.74
CA LYS A 127 8.06 10.37 -10.17
C LYS A 127 6.64 10.36 -10.74
N VAL A 128 5.80 9.39 -10.31
CA VAL A 128 4.41 9.24 -10.77
C VAL A 128 3.53 10.41 -10.33
N PHE A 129 3.72 10.91 -9.11
CA PHE A 129 2.82 11.89 -8.49
C PHE A 129 3.38 13.31 -8.43
N LYS A 130 4.67 13.54 -8.68
CA LYS A 130 5.27 14.90 -8.75
C LYS A 130 4.85 15.74 -9.96
N GLY A 131 4.13 15.17 -10.91
CA GLY A 131 3.64 15.86 -12.11
C GLY A 131 2.11 15.90 -12.19
N ALA A 132 1.42 15.64 -11.09
CA ALA A 132 -0.04 15.67 -11.03
C ALA A 132 -0.50 16.92 -10.31
#